data_0d70a17bbe8479a09ef424b1c539801f
#
_entry.id   0d70a17bbe8479a09ef424b1c539801f
#
_cell.length_a   1.000
_cell.length_b   1.000
_cell.length_c   1.000
_cell.angle_alpha   90.00
_cell.angle_beta   90.00
_cell.angle_gamma   90.00
#
_symmetry.space_group_name_H-M   'P 1'
#
loop_
_entity.id
_entity.type
_entity.pdbx_description
1 polymer ?
#
loop_
_entity_poly.entity_id
_entity_poly.type
_entity_poly.pdbx_seq_one_letter_code
_entity_poly.pdbx_strand_id
1 'polypeptide(L)'
;NEYKKQGKVLNDEFMLKIEDVLSEEALSVESSQAKLNAAWHKMSIFDRESSIAQSLHQDIKKWLVCDKKAYTFSDKEELERIEHRRWNIFMITHGFKYEKADRKDLYARTHPCISKWEVLKVEKPDTLEYDFTPYYILRHTQNK
;
A
#
# COMPACT_ATOMS: atom_id res chain seq x y z
N ASN A 1 20.41 3.49 -0.72
CA ASN A 1 19.46 4.55 -1.02
C ASN A 1 18.35 4.58 0.03
N GLU A 2 18.14 5.73 0.66
CA GLU A 2 17.16 5.90 1.76
C GLU A 2 15.73 5.56 1.35
N TYR A 3 15.30 5.97 0.17
CA TYR A 3 13.95 5.66 -0.32
C TYR A 3 13.71 4.17 -0.55
N LYS A 4 14.72 3.44 -0.98
CA LYS A 4 14.65 1.99 -1.10
C LYS A 4 14.50 1.31 0.27
N LYS A 5 15.23 1.82 1.27
CA LYS A 5 15.11 1.36 2.67
C LYS A 5 13.74 1.66 3.25
N GLN A 6 13.21 2.87 3.03
CA GLN A 6 11.86 3.25 3.47
C GLN A 6 10.78 2.42 2.79
N GLY A 7 10.92 2.15 1.48
CA GLY A 7 9.99 1.29 0.75
C GLY A 7 9.96 -0.13 1.30
N LYS A 8 11.13 -0.67 1.69
CA LYS A 8 11.20 -1.97 2.35
C LYS A 8 10.48 -1.95 3.70
N VAL A 9 10.69 -0.92 4.52
CA VAL A 9 10.05 -0.80 5.84
C VAL A 9 8.52 -0.77 5.70
N LEU A 10 7.98 0.01 4.77
CA LEU A 10 6.53 0.06 4.51
C LEU A 10 5.98 -1.31 4.07
N ASN A 11 6.69 -2.01 3.20
CA ASN A 11 6.30 -3.35 2.79
C ASN A 11 6.34 -4.34 3.96
N ASP A 12 7.37 -4.29 4.79
CA ASP A 12 7.51 -5.17 5.96
C ASP A 12 6.36 -4.96 6.94
N GLU A 13 5.98 -3.72 7.22
CA GLU A 13 4.85 -3.39 8.10
C GLU A 13 3.52 -3.86 7.52
N PHE A 14 3.32 -3.72 6.21
CA PHE A 14 2.13 -4.21 5.52
C PHE A 14 2.03 -5.73 5.60
N MET A 15 3.12 -6.46 5.37
CA MET A 15 3.15 -7.91 5.45
C MET A 15 2.89 -8.43 6.85
N LEU A 16 3.42 -7.77 7.89
CA LEU A 16 3.13 -8.11 9.29
C LEU A 16 1.65 -7.92 9.62
N LYS A 17 1.05 -6.83 9.15
CA LYS A 17 -0.39 -6.59 9.33
C LYS A 17 -1.24 -7.67 8.68
N ILE A 18 -0.88 -8.13 7.49
CA ILE A 18 -1.58 -9.21 6.81
C ILE A 18 -1.41 -10.54 7.57
N GLU A 19 -0.22 -10.86 8.04
CA GLU A 19 0.05 -12.07 8.81
C GLU A 19 -0.73 -12.10 10.12
N ASP A 20 -0.83 -10.97 10.84
CA ASP A 20 -1.65 -10.85 12.06
C ASP A 20 -3.12 -11.15 11.81
N VAL A 21 -3.63 -10.81 10.64
CA VAL A 21 -5.01 -11.13 10.23
C VAL A 21 -5.18 -12.61 9.88
N LEU A 22 -4.13 -13.24 9.34
CA LEU A 22 -4.17 -14.61 8.81
C LEU A 22 -3.70 -15.68 9.80
N SER A 23 -2.95 -15.33 10.84
CA SER A 23 -2.44 -16.26 11.84
C SER A 23 -2.64 -15.77 13.27
N GLU A 24 -3.17 -16.62 14.15
CA GLU A 24 -3.30 -16.34 15.59
C GLU A 24 -2.00 -16.60 16.37
N GLU A 25 -0.92 -17.04 15.69
CA GLU A 25 0.35 -17.32 16.33
C GLU A 25 1.25 -16.08 16.41
N ALA A 26 1.69 -15.76 17.61
CA ALA A 26 2.69 -14.72 17.83
C ALA A 26 4.05 -15.16 17.27
N LEU A 27 4.51 -14.51 16.20
CA LEU A 27 5.84 -14.72 15.64
C LEU A 27 6.91 -14.06 16.54
N SER A 28 8.04 -14.74 16.74
CA SER A 28 9.18 -14.08 17.35
C SER A 28 9.71 -12.98 16.44
N VAL A 29 10.28 -11.88 17.01
CA VAL A 29 10.79 -10.74 16.22
C VAL A 29 11.84 -11.18 15.19
N GLU A 30 12.77 -12.06 15.57
CA GLU A 30 13.81 -12.58 14.66
C GLU A 30 13.23 -13.42 13.53
N SER A 31 12.29 -14.30 13.84
CA SER A 31 11.59 -15.12 12.84
C SER A 31 10.77 -14.25 11.87
N SER A 32 10.10 -13.22 12.39
CA SER A 32 9.35 -12.26 11.56
C SER A 32 10.26 -11.49 10.62
N GLN A 33 11.39 -10.98 11.11
CA GLN A 33 12.34 -10.23 10.28
C GLN A 33 12.97 -11.09 9.19
N ALA A 34 13.32 -12.35 9.49
CA ALA A 34 13.82 -13.29 8.49
C ALA A 34 12.80 -13.56 7.39
N LYS A 35 11.52 -13.76 7.74
CA LYS A 35 10.43 -13.93 6.77
C LYS A 35 10.22 -12.69 5.91
N LEU A 36 10.25 -11.50 6.50
CA LEU A 36 10.11 -10.24 5.78
C LEU A 36 11.26 -10.02 4.79
N ASN A 37 12.49 -10.30 5.19
CA ASN A 37 13.65 -10.22 4.32
C ASN A 37 13.53 -11.20 3.14
N ALA A 38 13.13 -12.43 3.41
CA ALA A 38 12.91 -13.43 2.37
C ALA A 38 11.79 -13.00 1.40
N ALA A 39 10.68 -12.47 1.93
CA ALA A 39 9.58 -11.94 1.11
C ALA A 39 10.04 -10.78 0.22
N TRP A 40 10.79 -9.82 0.75
CA TRP A 40 11.37 -8.71 -0.01
C TRP A 40 12.24 -9.18 -1.16
N HIS A 41 13.10 -10.16 -0.92
CA HIS A 41 14.00 -10.71 -1.95
C HIS A 41 13.24 -11.51 -3.03
N LYS A 42 12.10 -12.10 -2.68
CA LYS A 42 11.26 -12.83 -3.64
C LYS A 42 10.33 -11.92 -4.44
N MET A 43 10.11 -10.68 -4.01
CA MET A 43 9.27 -9.74 -4.73
C MET A 43 9.84 -9.42 -6.11
N SER A 44 8.94 -9.21 -7.08
CA SER A 44 9.32 -8.69 -8.38
C SER A 44 9.96 -7.29 -8.24
N ILE A 45 10.78 -6.91 -9.21
CA ILE A 45 11.34 -5.55 -9.28
C ILE A 45 10.21 -4.52 -9.29
N PHE A 46 9.14 -4.79 -10.04
CA PHE A 46 7.96 -3.92 -10.11
C PHE A 46 7.30 -3.72 -8.73
N ASP A 47 7.09 -4.78 -7.96
CA ASP A 47 6.47 -4.67 -6.64
C ASP A 47 7.37 -3.91 -5.65
N ARG A 48 8.69 -4.10 -5.73
CA ARG A 48 9.65 -3.29 -4.95
C ARG A 48 9.61 -1.83 -5.35
N GLU A 49 9.57 -1.51 -6.63
CA GLU A 49 9.44 -0.13 -7.12
C GLU A 49 8.14 0.51 -6.67
N SER A 50 7.03 -0.23 -6.63
CA SER A 50 5.76 0.23 -6.09
C SER A 50 5.87 0.63 -4.62
N SER A 51 6.52 -0.19 -3.79
CA SER A 51 6.77 0.12 -2.38
C SER A 51 7.68 1.34 -2.19
N ILE A 52 8.69 1.48 -3.04
CA ILE A 52 9.59 2.65 -3.05
C ILE A 52 8.84 3.92 -3.44
N ALA A 53 8.01 3.85 -4.48
CA ALA A 53 7.18 4.98 -4.91
C ALA A 53 6.22 5.43 -3.80
N GLN A 54 5.64 4.49 -3.05
CA GLN A 54 4.82 4.80 -1.89
C GLN A 54 5.63 5.52 -0.80
N SER A 55 6.86 5.12 -0.55
CA SER A 55 7.74 5.78 0.43
C SER A 55 8.15 7.20 0.01
N LEU A 56 8.32 7.44 -1.29
CA LEU A 56 8.58 8.79 -1.81
C LEU A 56 7.42 9.77 -1.56
N HIS A 57 6.21 9.26 -1.45
CA HIS A 57 5.01 10.04 -1.15
C HIS A 57 4.73 10.14 0.37
N GLN A 58 5.58 9.54 1.21
CA GLN A 58 5.34 9.42 2.64
C GLN A 58 5.34 10.76 3.37
N ASP A 59 6.17 11.71 2.99
CA ASP A 59 6.21 13.03 3.61
C ASP A 59 4.91 13.80 3.38
N ILE A 60 4.33 13.68 2.19
CA ILE A 60 3.01 14.26 1.89
C ILE A 60 1.94 13.58 2.73
N LYS A 61 1.98 12.26 2.86
CA LYS A 61 1.05 11.52 3.71
C LYS A 61 1.15 11.92 5.18
N LYS A 62 2.37 12.08 5.70
CA LYS A 62 2.60 12.58 7.06
C LYS A 62 1.98 13.96 7.25
N TRP A 63 2.21 14.86 6.32
CA TRP A 63 1.63 16.19 6.38
C TRP A 63 0.10 16.17 6.39
N LEU A 64 -0.52 15.29 5.59
CA LEU A 64 -1.98 15.15 5.54
C LEU A 64 -2.59 14.62 6.83
N VAL A 65 -1.85 13.86 7.63
CA VAL A 65 -2.37 13.18 8.83
C VAL A 65 -1.85 13.72 10.16
N CYS A 66 -0.78 14.52 10.17
CA CYS A 66 -0.05 14.87 11.40
C CYS A 66 -0.87 15.66 12.42
N ASP A 67 -1.81 16.50 11.98
CA ASP A 67 -2.57 17.38 12.85
C ASP A 67 -3.95 16.84 13.29
N LYS A 68 -4.30 15.62 12.86
CA LYS A 68 -5.60 15.05 13.16
C LYS A 68 -5.52 14.00 14.28
N LYS A 69 -6.23 14.23 15.36
CA LYS A 69 -6.39 13.27 16.48
C LYS A 69 -7.35 12.12 16.14
N ALA A 70 -8.34 12.40 15.31
CA ALA A 70 -9.33 11.43 14.85
C ALA A 70 -9.73 11.71 13.39
N TYR A 71 -10.11 10.67 12.67
CA TYR A 71 -10.61 10.77 11.30
C TYR A 71 -12.11 10.54 11.26
N THR A 72 -12.81 11.42 10.55
CA THR A 72 -14.18 11.17 10.13
C THR A 72 -14.20 10.18 8.97
N PHE A 73 -15.37 9.64 8.65
CA PHE A 73 -15.54 8.81 7.46
C PHE A 73 -15.17 9.55 6.16
N SER A 74 -15.54 10.83 6.08
CA SER A 74 -15.19 11.70 4.94
C SER A 74 -13.69 11.93 4.80
N ASP A 75 -12.97 12.10 5.90
CA ASP A 75 -11.50 12.22 5.91
C ASP A 75 -10.84 10.95 5.38
N LYS A 76 -11.33 9.79 5.79
CA LYS A 76 -10.83 8.49 5.32
C LYS A 76 -11.00 8.35 3.81
N GLU A 77 -12.18 8.67 3.29
CA GLU A 77 -12.46 8.63 1.85
C GLU A 77 -11.55 9.56 1.05
N GLU A 78 -11.28 10.76 1.56
CA GLU A 78 -10.39 11.72 0.91
C GLU A 78 -8.96 11.18 0.82
N LEU A 79 -8.45 10.59 1.91
CA LEU A 79 -7.13 9.97 1.94
C LEU A 79 -7.03 8.77 0.97
N GLU A 80 -8.05 7.95 0.92
CA GLU A 80 -8.15 6.84 -0.03
C GLU A 80 -8.11 7.33 -1.47
N ARG A 81 -8.83 8.40 -1.81
CA ARG A 81 -8.82 9.01 -3.15
C ARG A 81 -7.42 9.49 -3.54
N ILE A 82 -6.73 10.17 -2.63
CA ILE A 82 -5.37 10.67 -2.85
C ILE A 82 -4.41 9.52 -3.15
N GLU A 83 -4.42 8.48 -2.33
CA GLU A 83 -3.55 7.33 -2.53
C GLU A 83 -3.90 6.55 -3.79
N HIS A 84 -5.19 6.36 -4.07
CA HIS A 84 -5.62 5.67 -5.28
C HIS A 84 -5.19 6.42 -6.55
N ARG A 85 -5.28 7.75 -6.55
CA ARG A 85 -4.79 8.58 -7.65
C ARG A 85 -3.28 8.45 -7.84
N ARG A 86 -2.51 8.50 -6.74
CA ARG A 86 -1.07 8.28 -6.77
C ARG A 86 -0.72 6.91 -7.36
N TRP A 87 -1.40 5.87 -6.89
CA TRP A 87 -1.19 4.51 -7.36
C TRP A 87 -1.55 4.35 -8.85
N ASN A 88 -2.67 4.91 -9.30
CA ASN A 88 -3.03 4.91 -10.72
C ASN A 88 -1.96 5.57 -11.59
N ILE A 89 -1.42 6.71 -11.16
CA ILE A 89 -0.35 7.40 -11.89
C ILE A 89 0.89 6.51 -11.97
N PHE A 90 1.29 5.89 -10.86
CA PHE A 90 2.40 4.94 -10.85
C PHE A 90 2.17 3.80 -11.85
N MET A 91 1.02 3.16 -11.81
CA MET A 91 0.69 2.04 -12.69
C MET A 91 0.69 2.46 -14.17
N ILE A 92 0.04 3.56 -14.50
CA ILE A 92 -0.04 4.07 -15.88
C ILE A 92 1.35 4.46 -16.41
N THR A 93 2.18 5.11 -15.59
CA THR A 93 3.55 5.47 -16.00
C THR A 93 4.46 4.26 -16.20
N HIS A 94 4.12 3.12 -15.60
CA HIS A 94 4.80 1.83 -15.82
C HIS A 94 4.18 1.00 -16.96
N GLY A 95 3.29 1.60 -17.76
CA GLY A 95 2.71 0.97 -18.92
C GLY A 95 1.49 0.09 -18.65
N PHE A 96 0.93 0.12 -17.45
CA PHE A 96 -0.28 -0.62 -17.12
C PHE A 96 -1.52 0.10 -17.62
N LYS A 97 -2.54 -0.68 -17.94
CA LYS A 97 -3.87 -0.21 -18.34
C LYS A 97 -4.96 -1.01 -17.63
N TYR A 98 -6.15 -0.43 -17.59
CA TYR A 98 -7.31 -1.12 -17.08
C TYR A 98 -7.69 -2.32 -17.96
N GLU A 99 -8.02 -3.42 -17.33
CA GLU A 99 -8.68 -4.56 -17.94
C GLU A 99 -9.58 -5.23 -16.91
N LYS A 100 -10.81 -5.53 -17.29
CA LYS A 100 -11.74 -6.23 -16.42
C LYS A 100 -11.27 -7.68 -16.23
N ALA A 101 -10.77 -7.98 -15.02
CA ALA A 101 -10.24 -9.29 -14.66
C ALA A 101 -10.33 -9.50 -13.15
N ASP A 102 -10.11 -10.73 -12.68
CA ASP A 102 -10.07 -11.03 -11.26
C ASP A 102 -8.77 -10.59 -10.61
N ARG A 103 -7.69 -10.51 -11.38
CA ARG A 103 -6.35 -10.14 -10.91
C ARG A 103 -5.53 -9.44 -11.98
N LYS A 104 -4.43 -8.81 -11.52
CA LYS A 104 -3.45 -8.18 -12.41
C LYS A 104 -2.73 -9.20 -13.29
N ASP A 105 -2.32 -8.76 -14.46
CA ASP A 105 -1.44 -9.49 -15.37
C ASP A 105 -0.17 -8.67 -15.60
N LEU A 106 0.95 -9.11 -15.03
CA LEU A 106 2.22 -8.40 -15.14
C LEU A 106 2.84 -8.49 -16.53
N TYR A 107 2.56 -9.55 -17.26
CA TYR A 107 3.05 -9.72 -18.63
C TYR A 107 2.32 -8.82 -19.62
N ALA A 108 0.98 -8.85 -19.57
CA ALA A 108 0.13 -7.98 -20.41
C ALA A 108 0.10 -6.52 -19.91
N ARG A 109 0.57 -6.27 -18.69
CA ARG A 109 0.51 -4.98 -17.99
C ARG A 109 -0.92 -4.46 -17.89
N THR A 110 -1.78 -5.27 -17.30
CA THR A 110 -3.17 -4.95 -17.04
C THR A 110 -3.51 -5.09 -15.56
N HIS A 111 -4.43 -4.28 -15.09
CA HIS A 111 -4.88 -4.32 -13.70
C HIS A 111 -6.35 -3.90 -13.60
N PRO A 112 -7.19 -4.68 -12.89
CA PRO A 112 -8.62 -4.39 -12.79
C PRO A 112 -8.98 -3.20 -11.90
N CYS A 113 -8.05 -2.72 -11.08
CA CYS A 113 -8.28 -1.59 -10.17
C CYS A 113 -7.80 -0.24 -10.72
N ILE A 114 -7.27 -0.17 -11.95
CA ILE A 114 -6.91 1.09 -12.60
C ILE A 114 -8.18 1.80 -13.08
N SER A 115 -8.81 2.52 -12.16
CA SER A 115 -10.04 3.26 -12.42
C SER A 115 -10.16 4.40 -11.40
N LYS A 116 -11.13 5.28 -11.58
CA LYS A 116 -11.43 6.30 -10.59
C LYS A 116 -11.87 5.64 -9.27
N TRP A 117 -11.53 6.26 -8.15
CA TRP A 117 -11.90 5.78 -6.82
C TRP A 117 -13.41 5.57 -6.68
N GLU A 118 -14.22 6.46 -7.23
CA GLU A 118 -15.68 6.41 -7.20
C GLU A 118 -16.25 5.17 -7.88
N VAL A 119 -15.61 4.74 -8.97
CA VAL A 119 -15.97 3.50 -9.69
C VAL A 119 -15.56 2.28 -8.87
N LEU A 120 -14.35 2.31 -8.33
CA LEU A 120 -13.83 1.22 -7.51
C LEU A 120 -14.66 0.99 -6.24
N LYS A 121 -15.15 2.05 -5.62
CA LYS A 121 -16.03 1.98 -4.45
C LYS A 121 -17.29 1.16 -4.70
N VAL A 122 -17.83 1.22 -5.92
CA VAL A 122 -19.02 0.46 -6.32
C VAL A 122 -18.68 -0.95 -6.79
N GLU A 123 -17.67 -1.09 -7.63
CA GLU A 123 -17.35 -2.36 -8.28
C GLU A 123 -16.46 -3.28 -7.42
N LYS A 124 -15.54 -2.71 -6.66
CA LYS A 124 -14.55 -3.46 -5.85
C LYS A 124 -14.31 -2.79 -4.50
N PRO A 125 -15.35 -2.67 -3.64
CA PRO A 125 -15.24 -1.94 -2.36
C PRO A 125 -14.17 -2.52 -1.42
N ASP A 126 -13.91 -3.81 -1.48
CA ASP A 126 -12.94 -4.48 -0.61
C ASP A 126 -11.49 -4.04 -0.89
N THR A 127 -11.22 -3.49 -2.06
CA THR A 127 -9.87 -3.03 -2.43
C THR A 127 -9.52 -1.65 -1.86
N LEU A 128 -10.49 -0.89 -1.35
CA LEU A 128 -10.27 0.46 -0.82
C LEU A 128 -9.39 0.47 0.42
N GLU A 129 -9.39 -0.60 1.20
CA GLU A 129 -8.52 -0.70 2.38
C GLU A 129 -7.03 -0.63 2.03
N TYR A 130 -6.64 -1.11 0.86
CA TYR A 130 -5.25 -1.01 0.40
C TYR A 130 -4.80 0.44 0.23
N ASP A 131 -5.70 1.33 -0.19
CA ASP A 131 -5.42 2.75 -0.34
C ASP A 131 -5.31 3.46 1.03
N PHE A 132 -5.97 2.96 2.06
CA PHE A 132 -5.89 3.53 3.41
C PHE A 132 -4.73 2.96 4.24
N THR A 133 -4.28 1.75 3.96
CA THR A 133 -3.23 1.06 4.74
C THR A 133 -1.98 1.90 4.98
N PRO A 134 -1.43 2.65 4.00
CA PRO A 134 -0.24 3.49 4.24
C PRO A 134 -0.45 4.56 5.32
N TYR A 135 -1.64 5.14 5.40
CA TYR A 135 -1.97 6.14 6.42
C TYR A 135 -2.14 5.49 7.80
N TYR A 136 -2.76 4.32 7.84
CA TYR A 136 -2.89 3.54 9.07
C TYR A 136 -1.52 3.22 9.67
N ILE A 137 -0.60 2.73 8.86
CA ILE A 137 0.77 2.43 9.28
C ILE A 137 1.46 3.67 9.82
N LEU A 138 1.44 4.79 9.10
CA LEU A 138 2.04 6.05 9.52
C LEU A 138 1.49 6.51 10.87
N ARG A 139 0.18 6.46 11.06
CA ARG A 139 -0.45 6.89 12.30
C ARG A 139 -0.01 6.06 13.51
N HIS A 140 0.16 4.75 13.32
CA HIS A 140 0.56 3.84 14.40
C HIS A 140 2.06 3.86 14.69
N THR A 141 2.89 4.16 13.69
CA THR A 141 4.34 4.26 13.87
C THR A 141 4.79 5.59 14.48
N GLN A 142 4.05 6.67 14.30
CA GLN A 142 4.34 7.97 14.91
C GLN A 142 4.06 8.02 16.42
N ASN A 143 3.26 7.11 16.94
CA ASN A 143 2.91 7.03 18.37
C ASN A 143 3.87 6.14 19.19
N LYS A 144 4.92 5.67 18.59
CA LYS A 144 6.03 4.94 19.23
C LYS A 144 7.24 5.84 19.34
#